data_1ca5787dd2db15a07c37881d92ac5d9f
#
_entry.id   1ca5787dd2db15a07c37881d92ac5d9f
#
_cell.length_a   1.000
_cell.length_b   1.000
_cell.length_c   1.000
_cell.angle_alpha   90.00
_cell.angle_beta   90.00
_cell.angle_gamma   90.00
#
_symmetry.space_group_name_H-M   'P 1'
#
loop_
_entity.id
_entity.type
_entity.pdbx_description
1 polymer ?
#
loop_
_entity_poly.entity_id
_entity_poly.type
_entity_poly.pdbx_seq_one_letter_code
_entity_poly.pdbx_strand_id
1 'polypeptide(L)'
;MPMLELSDIDPVPKKLPVTVTETNGTPVLVHEVTNGLVYLNLYFDVSDLTLEELSAATFLMELLGKLPTAKYTSAQLQMLTKQKIGKLHFDESVYDGKKLSVQLNAQMVCLANQKENAADLLCQILTETRFDDITLLKNLLNQTMMHQQMVFVGAGHRFASIRAAAMVTGAGAAVEALYGSTFIQWVKARCAEDDAALQ
;
A
#
# COMPACT_ATOMS: atom_id res chain seq x y z
N MET A 1 -10.51 -38.31 -5.61
CA MET A 1 -10.06 -37.05 -6.27
C MET A 1 -9.04 -37.44 -7.31
N PRO A 2 -9.16 -37.00 -8.57
CA PRO A 2 -8.10 -37.22 -9.55
C PRO A 2 -6.82 -36.53 -9.05
N MET A 3 -5.70 -37.24 -9.11
CA MET A 3 -4.38 -36.66 -8.78
C MET A 3 -3.82 -35.99 -10.03
N LEU A 4 -3.16 -34.82 -9.84
CA LEU A 4 -2.47 -34.13 -10.91
C LEU A 4 -1.26 -34.95 -11.35
N GLU A 5 -1.13 -35.17 -12.67
CA GLU A 5 0.03 -35.78 -13.29
C GLU A 5 0.96 -34.70 -13.93
N LEU A 6 2.20 -35.05 -14.21
CA LEU A 6 3.14 -34.16 -14.87
C LEU A 6 2.65 -33.68 -16.25
N SER A 7 1.82 -34.48 -16.91
CA SER A 7 1.17 -34.18 -18.19
C SER A 7 0.11 -33.06 -18.09
N ASP A 8 -0.39 -32.82 -16.90
CA ASP A 8 -1.39 -31.75 -16.65
C ASP A 8 -0.73 -30.36 -16.51
N ILE A 9 0.61 -30.33 -16.44
CA ILE A 9 1.38 -29.11 -16.34
C ILE A 9 1.82 -28.68 -17.75
N ASP A 10 1.31 -27.52 -18.19
CA ASP A 10 1.80 -26.93 -19.44
C ASP A 10 3.27 -26.51 -19.26
N PRO A 11 4.22 -27.14 -20.02
CA PRO A 11 5.65 -26.84 -19.90
C PRO A 11 6.02 -25.42 -20.39
N VAL A 12 5.10 -24.77 -21.11
CA VAL A 12 5.28 -23.39 -21.58
C VAL A 12 4.34 -22.46 -20.84
N PRO A 13 4.86 -21.56 -20.03
CA PRO A 13 3.99 -20.62 -19.31
C PRO A 13 3.17 -19.81 -20.32
N LYS A 14 1.85 -19.79 -20.12
CA LYS A 14 0.92 -19.04 -20.95
C LYS A 14 1.26 -17.54 -20.85
N LYS A 15 1.73 -16.96 -21.96
CA LYS A 15 1.95 -15.51 -22.02
C LYS A 15 0.60 -14.81 -21.96
N LEU A 16 0.41 -13.98 -20.95
CA LEU A 16 -0.75 -13.11 -20.86
C LEU A 16 -0.56 -11.94 -21.84
N PRO A 17 -1.57 -11.64 -22.69
CA PRO A 17 -1.49 -10.48 -23.58
C PRO A 17 -1.53 -9.19 -22.75
N VAL A 18 -0.48 -8.38 -22.86
CA VAL A 18 -0.37 -7.08 -22.23
C VAL A 18 -0.13 -6.04 -23.33
N THR A 19 -0.98 -5.04 -23.40
CA THR A 19 -0.79 -3.89 -24.28
C THR A 19 -0.16 -2.77 -23.48
N VAL A 20 0.92 -2.19 -23.99
CA VAL A 20 1.57 -1.02 -23.40
C VAL A 20 1.10 0.22 -24.13
N THR A 21 0.49 1.15 -23.40
CA THR A 21 0.05 2.45 -23.88
C THR A 21 0.63 3.56 -23.01
N GLU A 22 0.38 4.80 -23.37
CA GLU A 22 0.82 5.97 -22.60
C GLU A 22 -0.36 6.96 -22.48
N THR A 23 -0.50 7.53 -21.30
CA THR A 23 -1.47 8.59 -21.03
C THR A 23 -0.78 9.73 -20.30
N ASN A 24 -0.72 10.90 -20.92
CA ASN A 24 -0.08 12.11 -20.36
C ASN A 24 1.35 11.86 -19.84
N GLY A 25 2.17 11.09 -20.58
CA GLY A 25 3.53 10.75 -20.20
C GLY A 25 3.66 9.59 -19.20
N THR A 26 2.53 9.04 -18.73
CA THR A 26 2.53 7.91 -17.81
C THR A 26 2.32 6.60 -18.58
N PRO A 27 3.23 5.61 -18.45
CA PRO A 27 3.04 4.31 -19.07
C PRO A 27 1.87 3.55 -18.42
N VAL A 28 1.02 2.96 -19.27
CA VAL A 28 -0.16 2.19 -18.86
C VAL A 28 -0.05 0.79 -19.45
N LEU A 29 -0.06 -0.23 -18.60
CA LEU A 29 -0.11 -1.63 -18.98
C LEU A 29 -1.55 -2.13 -18.88
N VAL A 30 -2.12 -2.54 -20.00
CA VAL A 30 -3.51 -3.00 -20.08
C VAL A 30 -3.55 -4.50 -20.33
N HIS A 31 -4.32 -5.19 -19.51
CA HIS A 31 -4.66 -6.60 -19.65
C HIS A 31 -6.18 -6.78 -19.68
N GLU A 32 -6.73 -7.34 -20.76
CA GLU A 32 -8.17 -7.29 -21.02
C GLU A 32 -8.99 -8.48 -20.47
N VAL A 33 -8.35 -9.51 -19.93
CA VAL A 33 -9.05 -10.72 -19.46
C VAL A 33 -9.44 -10.61 -17.98
N THR A 34 -10.62 -10.06 -17.69
CA THR A 34 -11.01 -9.68 -16.33
C THR A 34 -12.40 -10.15 -15.86
N ASN A 35 -13.10 -10.99 -16.60
CA ASN A 35 -14.38 -11.57 -16.20
C ASN A 35 -15.41 -10.58 -15.57
N GLY A 36 -15.49 -9.33 -16.10
CA GLY A 36 -16.40 -8.31 -15.61
C GLY A 36 -15.90 -7.53 -14.37
N LEU A 37 -14.68 -7.79 -13.91
CA LEU A 37 -14.01 -7.00 -12.90
C LEU A 37 -12.99 -6.05 -13.55
N VAL A 38 -12.77 -4.90 -12.92
CA VAL A 38 -11.69 -3.98 -13.27
C VAL A 38 -10.68 -3.98 -12.14
N TYR A 39 -9.42 -4.23 -12.48
CA TYR A 39 -8.27 -4.14 -11.60
C TYR A 39 -7.48 -2.89 -12.00
N LEU A 40 -7.32 -1.96 -11.08
CA LEU A 40 -6.48 -0.77 -11.26
C LEU A 40 -5.36 -0.82 -10.22
N ASN A 41 -4.12 -0.78 -10.69
CA ASN A 41 -2.95 -0.67 -9.85
C ASN A 41 -2.19 0.61 -10.25
N LEU A 42 -2.00 1.50 -9.30
CA LEU A 42 -1.18 2.70 -9.45
C LEU A 42 0.12 2.49 -8.69
N TYR A 43 1.24 2.83 -9.34
CA TYR A 43 2.58 2.71 -8.78
C TYR A 43 3.24 4.08 -8.76
N PHE A 44 3.66 4.52 -7.58
CA PHE A 44 4.35 5.78 -7.36
C PHE A 44 5.78 5.47 -6.95
N ASP A 45 6.75 5.86 -7.78
CA ASP A 45 8.17 5.71 -7.46
C ASP A 45 8.56 6.70 -6.36
N VAL A 46 9.06 6.17 -5.25
CA VAL A 46 9.51 6.90 -4.07
C VAL A 46 10.95 6.53 -3.70
N SER A 47 11.71 6.06 -4.67
CA SER A 47 13.09 5.58 -4.48
C SER A 47 14.04 6.67 -3.96
N ASP A 48 13.71 7.93 -4.14
CA ASP A 48 14.51 9.09 -3.72
C ASP A 48 14.22 9.53 -2.27
N LEU A 49 13.22 8.93 -1.60
CA LEU A 49 12.92 9.22 -0.20
C LEU A 49 14.01 8.68 0.73
N THR A 50 14.26 9.41 1.80
CA THR A 50 15.11 8.95 2.91
C THR A 50 14.43 7.81 3.70
N LEU A 51 15.19 7.07 4.49
CA LEU A 51 14.64 5.98 5.33
C LEU A 51 13.58 6.47 6.33
N GLU A 52 13.72 7.70 6.84
CA GLU A 52 12.73 8.29 7.74
C GLU A 52 11.45 8.64 6.98
N GLU A 53 11.56 9.23 5.80
CA GLU A 53 10.43 9.55 4.94
C GLU A 53 9.72 8.28 4.45
N LEU A 54 10.43 7.18 4.23
CA LEU A 54 9.81 5.89 3.91
C LEU A 54 8.92 5.39 5.07
N SER A 55 9.35 5.53 6.32
CA SER A 55 8.51 5.19 7.48
C SER A 55 7.25 6.07 7.56
N ALA A 56 7.38 7.36 7.26
CA ALA A 56 6.24 8.27 7.17
C ALA A 56 5.29 7.89 6.02
N ALA A 57 5.85 7.50 4.86
CA ALA A 57 5.08 7.05 3.71
C ALA A 57 4.30 5.76 4.00
N THR A 58 4.88 4.80 4.74
CA THR A 58 4.15 3.61 5.21
C THR A 58 2.96 4.00 6.08
N PHE A 59 3.15 4.93 7.01
CA PHE A 59 2.04 5.39 7.83
C PHE A 59 0.99 6.13 7.00
N LEU A 60 1.39 6.93 6.00
CA LEU A 60 0.46 7.55 5.05
C LEU A 60 -0.42 6.49 4.35
N MET A 61 0.17 5.38 3.87
CA MET A 61 -0.60 4.28 3.25
C MET A 61 -1.64 3.69 4.22
N GLU A 62 -1.32 3.60 5.50
CA GLU A 62 -2.25 3.16 6.55
C GLU A 62 -3.41 4.15 6.80
N LEU A 63 -3.22 5.45 6.52
CA LEU A 63 -4.23 6.50 6.73
C LEU A 63 -5.20 6.64 5.55
N LEU A 64 -4.75 6.39 4.31
CA LEU A 64 -5.57 6.54 3.12
C LEU A 64 -6.82 5.68 3.17
N GLY A 65 -7.97 6.30 2.88
CA GLY A 65 -9.28 5.66 2.97
C GLY A 65 -9.86 5.55 4.39
N LYS A 66 -9.10 5.90 5.44
CA LYS A 66 -9.58 5.95 6.84
C LYS A 66 -9.86 7.38 7.30
N LEU A 67 -9.12 8.36 6.78
CA LEU A 67 -9.32 9.78 7.06
C LEU A 67 -10.43 10.38 6.19
N PRO A 68 -11.06 11.49 6.63
CA PRO A 68 -12.03 12.21 5.82
C PRO A 68 -11.38 12.81 4.56
N THR A 69 -12.20 13.05 3.53
CA THR A 69 -11.81 13.85 2.38
C THR A 69 -12.50 15.23 2.44
N ALA A 70 -12.21 16.10 1.49
CA ALA A 70 -12.90 17.38 1.37
C ALA A 70 -14.43 17.21 1.25
N LYS A 71 -14.88 16.08 0.69
CA LYS A 71 -16.29 15.82 0.35
C LYS A 71 -17.00 14.88 1.32
N TYR A 72 -16.28 13.92 1.91
CA TYR A 72 -16.86 12.86 2.73
C TYR A 72 -16.22 12.76 4.10
N THR A 73 -17.02 12.52 5.12
CA THR A 73 -16.54 12.08 6.44
C THR A 73 -15.93 10.67 6.34
N SER A 74 -15.09 10.29 7.31
CA SER A 74 -14.51 8.94 7.38
C SER A 74 -15.56 7.83 7.30
N ALA A 75 -16.67 7.95 8.02
CA ALA A 75 -17.77 6.97 8.00
C ALA A 75 -18.44 6.87 6.62
N GLN A 76 -18.71 8.02 5.98
CA GLN A 76 -19.28 8.05 4.63
C GLN A 76 -18.30 7.45 3.61
N LEU A 77 -17.03 7.81 3.70
CA LEU A 77 -15.98 7.29 2.81
C LEU A 77 -15.88 5.76 2.90
N GLN A 78 -15.83 5.21 4.11
CA GLN A 78 -15.78 3.77 4.32
C GLN A 78 -17.03 3.04 3.79
N MET A 79 -18.23 3.64 3.98
CA MET A 79 -19.45 3.09 3.43
C MET A 79 -19.44 3.09 1.89
N LEU A 80 -19.06 4.20 1.27
CA LEU A 80 -18.96 4.33 -0.19
C LEU A 80 -17.92 3.39 -0.78
N THR A 81 -16.77 3.23 -0.12
CA THR A 81 -15.73 2.28 -0.52
C THR A 81 -16.29 0.85 -0.56
N LYS A 82 -17.00 0.43 0.50
CA LYS A 82 -17.63 -0.90 0.53
C LYS A 82 -18.74 -1.10 -0.51
N GLN A 83 -19.43 -0.03 -0.89
CA GLN A 83 -20.51 -0.11 -1.89
C GLN A 83 -20.02 -0.11 -3.33
N LYS A 84 -18.96 0.62 -3.63
CA LYS A 84 -18.50 0.90 -5.00
C LYS A 84 -17.20 0.16 -5.37
N ILE A 85 -16.38 -0.15 -4.37
CA ILE A 85 -15.08 -0.79 -4.53
C ILE A 85 -15.12 -2.15 -3.84
N GLY A 86 -14.82 -3.22 -4.56
CA GLY A 86 -14.76 -4.57 -4.00
C GLY A 86 -13.52 -4.78 -3.14
N LYS A 87 -12.37 -4.22 -3.56
CA LYS A 87 -11.12 -4.21 -2.80
C LYS A 87 -10.41 -2.89 -3.04
N LEU A 88 -10.02 -2.24 -1.95
CA LEU A 88 -9.09 -1.11 -1.96
C LEU A 88 -7.95 -1.46 -1.01
N HIS A 89 -6.72 -1.34 -1.48
CA HIS A 89 -5.52 -1.68 -0.72
C HIS A 89 -4.40 -0.73 -1.09
N PHE A 90 -3.69 -0.29 -0.07
CA PHE A 90 -2.50 0.52 -0.19
C PHE A 90 -1.35 -0.26 0.43
N ASP A 91 -0.26 -0.43 -0.31
CA ASP A 91 0.93 -1.15 0.13
C ASP A 91 2.21 -0.55 -0.47
N GLU A 92 3.34 -1.10 -0.10
CA GLU A 92 4.64 -0.72 -0.61
C GLU A 92 5.35 -1.93 -1.22
N SER A 93 6.19 -1.68 -2.20
CA SER A 93 7.02 -2.69 -2.83
C SER A 93 8.47 -2.22 -2.93
N VAL A 94 9.39 -3.12 -2.65
CA VAL A 94 10.84 -2.89 -2.84
C VAL A 94 11.36 -3.90 -3.84
N TYR A 95 11.97 -3.40 -4.90
CA TYR A 95 12.58 -4.20 -5.95
C TYR A 95 14.09 -3.98 -5.95
N ASP A 96 14.83 -5.05 -5.71
CA ASP A 96 16.31 -5.08 -5.77
C ASP A 96 16.74 -5.64 -7.12
N GLY A 97 16.84 -4.76 -8.13
CA GLY A 97 17.25 -5.09 -9.48
C GLY A 97 18.58 -4.45 -9.84
N LYS A 98 18.71 -4.00 -11.10
CA LYS A 98 19.87 -3.21 -11.52
C LYS A 98 19.97 -1.86 -10.81
N LYS A 99 18.83 -1.32 -10.38
CA LYS A 99 18.67 -0.14 -9.54
C LYS A 99 17.63 -0.50 -8.47
N LEU A 100 17.85 -0.06 -7.24
CA LEU A 100 16.86 -0.14 -6.20
C LEU A 100 15.64 0.69 -6.62
N SER A 101 14.44 0.11 -6.50
CA SER A 101 13.18 0.81 -6.69
C SER A 101 12.28 0.55 -5.51
N VAL A 102 11.76 1.63 -4.93
CA VAL A 102 10.76 1.62 -3.87
C VAL A 102 9.50 2.28 -4.41
N GLN A 103 8.37 1.60 -4.27
CA GLN A 103 7.11 2.07 -4.84
C GLN A 103 6.01 2.03 -3.77
N LEU A 104 5.18 3.06 -3.75
CA LEU A 104 3.89 3.05 -3.07
C LEU A 104 2.83 2.61 -4.09
N ASN A 105 1.96 1.71 -3.68
CA ASN A 105 0.97 1.11 -4.56
C ASN A 105 -0.44 1.40 -4.06
N ALA A 106 -1.31 1.82 -4.97
CA ALA A 106 -2.75 1.90 -4.72
C ALA A 106 -3.46 0.89 -5.63
N GLN A 107 -4.08 -0.11 -5.03
CA GLN A 107 -4.74 -1.21 -5.72
C GLN A 107 -6.25 -1.13 -5.52
N MET A 108 -6.99 -1.13 -6.60
CA MET A 108 -8.44 -1.10 -6.60
C MET A 108 -9.00 -2.22 -7.46
N VAL A 109 -10.02 -2.91 -6.95
CA VAL A 109 -10.82 -3.87 -7.71
C VAL A 109 -12.28 -3.48 -7.60
N CYS A 110 -12.96 -3.34 -8.73
CA CYS A 110 -14.38 -3.01 -8.75
C CYS A 110 -15.11 -3.75 -9.89
N LEU A 111 -16.44 -3.73 -9.86
CA LEU A 111 -17.26 -4.20 -10.97
C LEU A 111 -17.12 -3.25 -12.18
N ALA A 112 -17.14 -3.78 -13.38
CA ALA A 112 -16.99 -2.99 -14.62
C ALA A 112 -18.03 -1.86 -14.75
N ASN A 113 -19.26 -2.08 -14.26
CA ASN A 113 -20.33 -1.07 -14.24
C ASN A 113 -20.14 0.01 -13.16
N GLN A 114 -19.19 -0.15 -12.22
CA GLN A 114 -18.87 0.81 -11.18
C GLN A 114 -17.52 1.51 -11.40
N LYS A 115 -16.82 1.23 -12.49
CA LYS A 115 -15.44 1.67 -12.74
C LYS A 115 -15.24 3.19 -12.59
N GLU A 116 -16.16 4.00 -13.12
CA GLU A 116 -16.08 5.46 -13.06
C GLU A 116 -16.25 5.97 -11.62
N ASN A 117 -17.30 5.50 -10.94
CA ASN A 117 -17.55 5.86 -9.54
C ASN A 117 -16.40 5.43 -8.60
N ALA A 118 -15.82 4.26 -8.85
CA ALA A 118 -14.71 3.72 -8.07
C ALA A 118 -13.41 4.51 -8.34
N ALA A 119 -13.14 4.86 -9.59
CA ALA A 119 -11.99 5.69 -9.96
C ALA A 119 -12.09 7.11 -9.36
N ASP A 120 -13.26 7.73 -9.43
CA ASP A 120 -13.51 9.04 -8.81
C ASP A 120 -13.28 8.99 -7.30
N LEU A 121 -13.77 7.94 -6.63
CA LEU A 121 -13.58 7.77 -5.19
C LEU A 121 -12.10 7.55 -4.84
N LEU A 122 -11.38 6.74 -5.61
CA LEU A 122 -9.94 6.55 -5.44
C LEU A 122 -9.17 7.87 -5.64
N CYS A 123 -9.52 8.64 -6.68
CA CYS A 123 -8.93 9.95 -6.94
C CYS A 123 -9.12 10.88 -5.74
N GLN A 124 -10.33 10.98 -5.18
CA GLN A 124 -10.61 11.79 -3.99
C GLN A 124 -9.82 11.33 -2.76
N ILE A 125 -9.66 10.02 -2.57
CA ILE A 125 -8.83 9.48 -1.48
C ILE A 125 -7.37 9.91 -1.66
N LEU A 126 -6.84 9.85 -2.88
CA LEU A 126 -5.43 10.17 -3.14
C LEU A 126 -5.12 11.68 -3.11
N THR A 127 -6.09 12.53 -3.49
CA THR A 127 -5.84 13.97 -3.71
C THR A 127 -6.53 14.89 -2.72
N GLU A 128 -7.56 14.43 -2.01
CA GLU A 128 -8.41 15.28 -1.16
C GLU A 128 -8.48 14.80 0.30
N THR A 129 -7.67 13.80 0.69
CA THR A 129 -7.60 13.36 2.09
C THR A 129 -7.15 14.51 2.99
N ARG A 130 -7.88 14.71 4.10
CA ARG A 130 -7.63 15.76 5.08
C ARG A 130 -6.94 15.20 6.32
N PHE A 131 -5.91 15.88 6.79
CA PHE A 131 -5.08 15.48 7.94
C PHE A 131 -5.30 16.40 9.16
N ASP A 132 -6.37 17.19 9.18
CA ASP A 132 -6.67 18.19 10.20
C ASP A 132 -7.37 17.62 11.45
N ASP A 133 -7.86 16.40 11.44
CA ASP A 133 -8.41 15.74 12.62
C ASP A 133 -7.32 15.03 13.44
N ILE A 134 -6.65 15.79 14.30
CA ILE A 134 -5.56 15.30 15.15
C ILE A 134 -6.01 14.17 16.08
N THR A 135 -7.25 14.23 16.58
CA THR A 135 -7.80 13.16 17.44
C THR A 135 -7.88 11.85 16.69
N LEU A 136 -8.40 11.87 15.46
CA LEU A 136 -8.48 10.68 14.62
C LEU A 136 -7.09 10.18 14.23
N LEU A 137 -6.16 11.08 13.86
CA LEU A 137 -4.77 10.74 13.57
C LEU A 137 -4.10 10.02 14.73
N LYS A 138 -4.21 10.54 15.95
CA LYS A 138 -3.67 9.90 17.16
C LYS A 138 -4.28 8.53 17.41
N ASN A 139 -5.58 8.38 17.21
CA ASN A 139 -6.24 7.09 17.36
C ASN A 139 -5.72 6.07 16.35
N LEU A 140 -5.54 6.45 15.09
CA LEU A 140 -4.99 5.58 14.04
C LEU A 140 -3.51 5.24 14.32
N LEU A 141 -2.73 6.20 14.76
CA LEU A 141 -1.33 6.00 15.16
C LEU A 141 -1.21 4.99 16.31
N ASN A 142 -2.03 5.14 17.34
CA ASN A 142 -2.07 4.18 18.45
C ASN A 142 -2.53 2.78 18.01
N GLN A 143 -3.52 2.69 17.11
CA GLN A 143 -3.94 1.41 16.53
C GLN A 143 -2.79 0.75 15.75
N THR A 144 -2.06 1.51 14.92
CA THR A 144 -0.89 1.02 14.21
C THR A 144 0.18 0.54 15.20
N MET A 145 0.46 1.31 16.27
CA MET A 145 1.42 0.90 17.30
C MET A 145 1.02 -0.41 17.98
N MET A 146 -0.24 -0.55 18.39
CA MET A 146 -0.73 -1.79 19.00
C MET A 146 -0.62 -2.98 18.05
N HIS A 147 -1.00 -2.78 16.77
CA HIS A 147 -0.89 -3.82 15.75
C HIS A 147 0.57 -4.26 15.55
N GLN A 148 1.50 -3.30 15.40
CA GLN A 148 2.92 -3.59 15.22
C GLN A 148 3.53 -4.32 16.43
N GLN A 149 3.12 -3.98 17.66
CA GLN A 149 3.55 -4.69 18.86
C GLN A 149 3.10 -6.17 18.85
N MET A 150 1.85 -6.43 18.46
CA MET A 150 1.33 -7.80 18.33
C MET A 150 2.10 -8.61 17.28
N VAL A 151 2.34 -8.00 16.11
CA VAL A 151 3.10 -8.62 15.03
C VAL A 151 4.55 -8.88 15.46
N PHE A 152 5.17 -7.95 16.17
CA PHE A 152 6.54 -8.10 16.68
C PHE A 152 6.67 -9.30 17.62
N VAL A 153 5.76 -9.45 18.57
CA VAL A 153 5.75 -10.58 19.51
C VAL A 153 5.52 -11.91 18.77
N GLY A 154 4.60 -11.93 17.80
CA GLY A 154 4.25 -13.16 17.06
C GLY A 154 5.28 -13.57 16.00
N ALA A 155 6.06 -12.64 15.47
CA ALA A 155 6.94 -12.86 14.31
C ALA A 155 8.36 -12.31 14.52
N GLY A 156 8.92 -12.42 15.72
CA GLY A 156 10.25 -11.90 16.06
C GLY A 156 11.37 -12.36 15.11
N HIS A 157 11.30 -13.60 14.61
CA HIS A 157 12.24 -14.13 13.62
C HIS A 157 12.23 -13.33 12.32
N ARG A 158 11.05 -12.86 11.87
CA ARG A 158 10.90 -12.01 10.67
C ARG A 158 11.61 -10.68 10.88
N PHE A 159 11.41 -10.02 12.02
CA PHE A 159 12.08 -8.75 12.32
C PHE A 159 13.60 -8.91 12.42
N ALA A 160 14.08 -10.00 13.02
CA ALA A 160 15.51 -10.31 13.07
C ALA A 160 16.10 -10.49 11.66
N SER A 161 15.40 -11.19 10.78
CA SER A 161 15.81 -11.38 9.38
C SER A 161 15.84 -10.07 8.59
N ILE A 162 14.79 -9.24 8.71
CA ILE A 162 14.73 -7.93 8.06
C ILE A 162 15.88 -7.04 8.57
N ARG A 163 16.12 -7.01 9.87
CA ARG A 163 17.23 -6.24 10.46
C ARG A 163 18.60 -6.70 9.98
N ALA A 164 18.81 -8.01 9.85
CA ALA A 164 20.04 -8.55 9.32
C ALA A 164 20.25 -8.15 7.85
N ALA A 165 19.22 -8.22 7.02
CA ALA A 165 19.26 -7.80 5.61
C ALA A 165 19.55 -6.30 5.46
N ALA A 166 19.04 -5.47 6.36
CA ALA A 166 19.29 -4.02 6.38
C ALA A 166 20.76 -3.64 6.60
N MET A 167 21.54 -4.53 7.20
CA MET A 167 22.98 -4.30 7.41
C MET A 167 23.83 -4.58 6.18
N VAL A 168 23.28 -5.24 5.16
CA VAL A 168 24.04 -5.74 4.01
C VAL A 168 23.60 -5.12 2.67
N THR A 169 22.33 -4.67 2.55
CA THR A 169 21.80 -4.15 1.28
C THR A 169 20.96 -2.90 1.47
N GLY A 170 20.96 -2.03 0.43
CA GLY A 170 20.07 -0.86 0.40
C GLY A 170 18.58 -1.25 0.36
N ALA A 171 18.25 -2.33 -0.36
CA ALA A 171 16.88 -2.88 -0.36
C ALA A 171 16.48 -3.36 1.03
N GLY A 172 17.38 -4.05 1.74
CA GLY A 172 17.16 -4.44 3.13
C GLY A 172 16.92 -3.25 4.05
N ALA A 173 17.67 -2.15 3.87
CA ALA A 173 17.48 -0.92 4.64
C ALA A 173 16.12 -0.28 4.36
N ALA A 174 15.68 -0.24 3.10
CA ALA A 174 14.34 0.23 2.74
C ALA A 174 13.24 -0.64 3.37
N VAL A 175 13.34 -1.97 3.27
CA VAL A 175 12.40 -2.91 3.90
C VAL A 175 12.35 -2.75 5.42
N GLU A 176 13.48 -2.48 6.07
CA GLU A 176 13.54 -2.22 7.53
C GLU A 176 12.81 -0.91 7.89
N ALA A 177 12.93 0.14 7.06
CA ALA A 177 12.23 1.39 7.25
C ALA A 177 10.71 1.27 7.04
N LEU A 178 10.29 0.40 6.12
CA LEU A 178 8.87 0.18 5.79
C LEU A 178 8.18 -0.80 6.75
N TYR A 179 8.82 -1.91 7.10
CA TYR A 179 8.18 -3.04 7.79
C TYR A 179 8.94 -3.58 9.00
N GLY A 180 10.12 -3.04 9.28
CA GLY A 180 11.00 -3.56 10.31
C GLY A 180 10.85 -2.87 11.67
N SER A 181 11.84 -3.11 12.52
CA SER A 181 11.90 -2.49 13.84
C SER A 181 12.09 -0.98 13.80
N THR A 182 12.68 -0.45 12.71
CA THR A 182 12.83 1.00 12.49
C THR A 182 11.46 1.66 12.33
N PHE A 183 10.54 1.08 11.56
CA PHE A 183 9.16 1.57 11.46
C PHE A 183 8.46 1.58 12.82
N ILE A 184 8.59 0.50 13.61
CA ILE A 184 7.99 0.44 14.96
C ILE A 184 8.54 1.56 15.85
N GLN A 185 9.84 1.83 15.79
CA GLN A 185 10.46 2.92 16.57
C GLN A 185 9.97 4.28 16.11
N TRP A 186 9.82 4.48 14.81
CA TRP A 186 9.25 5.70 14.23
C TRP A 186 7.82 5.94 14.72
N VAL A 187 6.94 4.94 14.63
CA VAL A 187 5.55 5.02 15.15
C VAL A 187 5.53 5.32 16.64
N LYS A 188 6.39 4.66 17.43
CA LYS A 188 6.51 4.89 18.87
C LYS A 188 6.92 6.32 19.21
N ALA A 189 7.86 6.88 18.45
CA ALA A 189 8.29 8.27 18.62
C ALA A 189 7.14 9.24 18.33
N ARG A 190 6.40 9.04 17.24
CA ARG A 190 5.23 9.88 16.89
C ARG A 190 4.11 9.77 17.93
N CYS A 191 3.87 8.59 18.52
CA CYS A 191 2.89 8.43 19.61
C CYS A 191 3.23 9.24 20.86
N ALA A 192 4.51 9.57 21.07
CA ALA A 192 4.98 10.35 22.22
C ALA A 192 4.96 11.86 22.00
N GLU A 193 4.68 12.32 20.79
CA GLU A 193 4.63 13.75 20.43
C GLU A 193 3.33 14.41 20.90
N ASP A 194 3.40 15.71 21.14
CA ASP A 194 2.24 16.54 21.44
C ASP A 194 1.43 16.88 20.16
N ASP A 195 0.27 17.50 20.35
CA ASP A 195 -0.65 17.82 19.23
C ASP A 195 -0.04 18.80 18.24
N ALA A 196 0.85 19.69 18.68
CA ALA A 196 1.46 20.70 17.83
C ALA A 196 2.54 20.10 16.91
N ALA A 197 3.19 19.04 17.33
CA ALA A 197 4.22 18.36 16.54
C ALA A 197 3.63 17.40 15.47
N LEU A 198 2.34 17.05 15.60
CA LEU A 198 1.63 16.18 14.66
C LEU A 198 0.87 16.96 13.57
N GLN A 199 0.81 18.31 13.65
CA GLN A 199 0.27 19.20 12.63
C GLN A 199 1.30 19.52 11.55
#